data_b9b67a7f9abf4a7fb842a12b50a85665
#
_entry.id   b9b67a7f9abf4a7fb842a12b50a85665
#
_cell.length_a   1.000
_cell.length_b   1.000
_cell.length_c   1.000
_cell.angle_alpha   90.00
_cell.angle_beta   90.00
_cell.angle_gamma   90.00
#
_symmetry.space_group_name_H-M   'P 1'
#
loop_
_entity.id
_entity.type
_entity.pdbx_description
1 polymer ?
#
loop_
_entity_poly.entity_id
_entity_poly.type
_entity_poly.pdbx_seq_one_letter_code
_entity_poly.pdbx_strand_id
1 'polypeptide(L)'
;MALGEPDDSGRCRPVITGETEKMQVDLVIMALGNTSNPIIKDAEPELKTTQWGTIDLRQDSQETSMDNVYTGGDANRGGSTAIKAAGDGMAAAKEIAAHIPFSKSEIKSLVKTAEAYTLQGQAPQRILERIELADGVIELIVHSPLIAKSARAGQFVRVLAWDKGELVPMTIADWDAKHGNITLVVQGLGSSSMKINQMQVGDAFAGIAGPLGLPSKIHRYDNNETVIFTAGGVGLPPVYPIMREHLKLGNHVTLISGFRNKQMKFWDEEDQRIGLLQAKYPSKLEVVYTSNDGSFGSKNFVTGPLKQKLDNMKNDNGQSIGEIVAIGPPLMMRAVSEMSKPYGVKTIASLNSIMVDATGMCGACMVPVMIDGKMVRKHACVDGPELNAHIIDWDKFLPRFQQFTTQEQENKVRHGLI
;
A
#
# COMPACT_ATOMS: atom_id res chain seq x y z
N MET A 1 -38.54 -14.45 -14.16
CA MET A 1 -38.81 -13.33 -13.25
C MET A 1 -39.82 -12.38 -13.88
N ALA A 2 -40.79 -11.89 -13.12
CA ALA A 2 -41.75 -10.85 -13.56
C ALA A 2 -41.40 -9.54 -12.78
N LEU A 3 -41.89 -8.41 -13.29
CA LEU A 3 -41.81 -7.15 -12.54
C LEU A 3 -42.96 -7.16 -11.52
N GLY A 4 -42.62 -6.90 -10.23
CA GLY A 4 -43.59 -6.71 -9.17
C GLY A 4 -44.25 -5.34 -9.22
N GLU A 5 -45.12 -5.05 -8.27
CA GLU A 5 -45.73 -3.74 -8.11
C GLU A 5 -44.67 -2.64 -7.85
N PRO A 6 -44.89 -1.41 -8.36
CA PRO A 6 -43.99 -0.31 -8.11
C PRO A 6 -43.96 0.06 -6.62
N ASP A 7 -42.76 0.27 -6.11
CA ASP A 7 -42.53 0.82 -4.75
C ASP A 7 -42.84 2.34 -4.73
N ASP A 8 -42.74 2.96 -3.54
CA ASP A 8 -43.05 4.40 -3.33
C ASP A 8 -42.20 5.33 -4.24
N SER A 9 -41.12 4.83 -4.83
CA SER A 9 -40.29 5.54 -5.82
C SER A 9 -40.72 5.31 -7.26
N GLY A 10 -41.77 4.48 -7.48
CA GLY A 10 -42.25 4.08 -8.79
C GLY A 10 -41.40 2.97 -9.44
N ARG A 11 -40.49 2.33 -8.70
CA ARG A 11 -39.60 1.28 -9.23
C ARG A 11 -40.22 -0.11 -9.02
N CYS A 12 -40.42 -0.84 -10.10
CA CYS A 12 -40.82 -2.24 -10.03
C CYS A 12 -39.63 -3.15 -9.78
N ARG A 13 -39.70 -3.97 -8.74
CA ARG A 13 -38.63 -4.96 -8.40
C ARG A 13 -38.93 -6.29 -9.12
N PRO A 14 -37.89 -7.00 -9.60
CA PRO A 14 -38.07 -8.32 -10.16
C PRO A 14 -38.50 -9.32 -9.07
N VAL A 15 -39.57 -10.06 -9.35
CA VAL A 15 -40.10 -11.11 -8.47
C VAL A 15 -39.80 -12.46 -9.09
N ILE A 16 -39.37 -13.41 -8.27
CA ILE A 16 -39.08 -14.78 -8.73
C ILE A 16 -40.41 -15.48 -9.02
N THR A 17 -40.63 -15.86 -10.29
CA THR A 17 -41.85 -16.60 -10.74
C THR A 17 -41.71 -18.10 -10.58
N GLY A 18 -40.51 -18.62 -10.31
CA GLY A 18 -40.24 -20.06 -10.34
C GLY A 18 -39.97 -20.64 -11.71
N GLU A 19 -40.24 -19.89 -12.78
CA GLU A 19 -39.92 -20.29 -14.14
C GLU A 19 -38.44 -20.12 -14.44
N THR A 20 -37.78 -21.10 -15.00
CA THR A 20 -36.36 -21.08 -15.38
C THR A 20 -36.21 -21.43 -16.86
N GLU A 21 -35.32 -20.74 -17.53
CA GLU A 21 -34.93 -21.00 -18.92
C GLU A 21 -33.46 -21.41 -18.96
N LYS A 22 -33.15 -22.43 -19.79
CA LYS A 22 -31.76 -22.82 -20.04
C LYS A 22 -31.26 -22.07 -21.26
N MET A 23 -30.24 -21.25 -21.06
CA MET A 23 -29.51 -20.57 -22.14
C MET A 23 -28.14 -21.24 -22.33
N GLN A 24 -27.77 -21.51 -23.58
CA GLN A 24 -26.37 -21.85 -23.91
C GLN A 24 -25.62 -20.57 -24.15
N VAL A 25 -24.55 -20.34 -23.34
CA VAL A 25 -23.72 -19.14 -23.40
C VAL A 25 -22.27 -19.52 -23.18
N ASP A 26 -21.38 -18.83 -23.86
CA ASP A 26 -19.94 -19.06 -23.72
C ASP A 26 -19.34 -18.32 -22.49
N LEU A 27 -20.00 -17.27 -22.04
CA LEU A 27 -19.57 -16.44 -20.91
C LEU A 27 -20.76 -15.87 -20.15
N VAL A 28 -20.72 -15.95 -18.83
CA VAL A 28 -21.66 -15.26 -17.93
C VAL A 28 -20.91 -14.19 -17.16
N ILE A 29 -21.31 -12.92 -17.32
CA ILE A 29 -20.76 -11.79 -16.57
C ILE A 29 -21.74 -11.43 -15.46
N MET A 30 -21.31 -11.61 -14.21
CA MET A 30 -22.06 -11.23 -13.01
C MET A 30 -21.82 -9.75 -12.72
N ALA A 31 -22.71 -8.88 -13.21
CA ALA A 31 -22.68 -7.43 -12.96
C ALA A 31 -23.72 -7.05 -11.90
N LEU A 32 -23.69 -7.73 -10.76
CA LEU A 32 -24.56 -7.46 -9.62
C LEU A 32 -24.03 -6.24 -8.87
N GLY A 33 -24.92 -5.32 -8.50
CA GLY A 33 -24.59 -4.02 -7.89
C GLY A 33 -23.58 -4.07 -6.73
N ASN A 34 -22.98 -2.95 -6.45
CA ASN A 34 -22.03 -2.78 -5.35
C ASN A 34 -22.79 -2.59 -4.03
N THR A 35 -22.26 -3.16 -2.95
CA THR A 35 -22.65 -2.84 -1.56
C THR A 35 -21.70 -1.79 -0.99
N SER A 36 -22.16 -1.03 0.00
CA SER A 36 -21.31 -0.07 0.71
C SER A 36 -20.11 -0.77 1.35
N ASN A 37 -18.94 -0.13 1.29
CA ASN A 37 -17.74 -0.64 1.94
C ASN A 37 -17.90 -0.52 3.48
N PRO A 38 -17.84 -1.60 4.24
CA PRO A 38 -18.05 -1.57 5.68
C PRO A 38 -16.91 -0.92 6.47
N ILE A 39 -15.78 -0.59 5.83
CA ILE A 39 -14.56 -0.14 6.49
C ILE A 39 -14.76 1.08 7.39
N ILE A 40 -15.61 2.03 6.99
CA ILE A 40 -15.89 3.24 7.79
C ILE A 40 -16.71 2.86 9.01
N LYS A 41 -17.75 2.03 8.85
CA LYS A 41 -18.58 1.53 9.94
C LYS A 41 -17.79 0.66 10.91
N ASP A 42 -16.88 -0.16 10.40
CA ASP A 42 -16.03 -1.03 11.23
C ASP A 42 -14.99 -0.21 12.03
N ALA A 43 -14.51 0.89 11.44
CA ALA A 43 -13.58 1.81 12.09
C ALA A 43 -14.26 2.76 13.09
N GLU A 44 -15.53 3.11 12.83
CA GLU A 44 -16.34 4.04 13.65
C GLU A 44 -17.74 3.44 13.92
N PRO A 45 -17.86 2.54 14.90
CA PRO A 45 -19.10 1.81 15.17
C PRO A 45 -20.27 2.71 15.62
N GLU A 46 -19.99 3.92 16.13
CA GLU A 46 -21.01 4.89 16.54
C GLU A 46 -21.69 5.59 15.35
N LEU A 47 -21.07 5.51 14.16
CA LEU A 47 -21.63 6.07 12.94
C LEU A 47 -22.86 5.26 12.49
N LYS A 48 -24.03 5.87 12.51
CA LYS A 48 -25.27 5.21 12.06
C LYS A 48 -25.25 4.96 10.56
N THR A 49 -25.72 3.78 10.20
CA THR A 49 -25.87 3.38 8.80
C THR A 49 -27.30 2.89 8.55
N THR A 50 -27.75 3.06 7.31
CA THR A 50 -29.03 2.51 6.84
C THR A 50 -28.98 0.98 6.78
N GLN A 51 -30.13 0.35 6.57
CA GLN A 51 -30.21 -1.11 6.33
C GLN A 51 -29.38 -1.59 5.10
N TRP A 52 -28.99 -0.69 4.22
CA TRP A 52 -28.18 -0.96 3.04
C TRP A 52 -26.69 -0.74 3.27
N GLY A 53 -26.29 -0.36 4.48
CA GLY A 53 -24.91 -0.09 4.86
C GLY A 53 -24.37 1.28 4.37
N THR A 54 -25.22 2.15 3.84
CA THR A 54 -24.86 3.54 3.54
C THR A 54 -24.92 4.38 4.81
N ILE A 55 -24.14 5.45 4.87
CA ILE A 55 -24.10 6.34 6.04
C ILE A 55 -25.42 7.10 6.14
N ASP A 56 -26.03 7.08 7.33
CA ASP A 56 -27.25 7.79 7.61
C ASP A 56 -27.02 9.26 7.89
N LEU A 57 -27.87 10.13 7.36
CA LEU A 57 -27.79 11.58 7.49
C LEU A 57 -28.84 12.12 8.46
N ARG A 58 -28.55 13.26 9.07
CA ARG A 58 -29.55 14.04 9.77
C ARG A 58 -30.55 14.60 8.77
N GLN A 59 -31.77 14.85 9.25
CA GLN A 59 -32.83 15.36 8.40
C GLN A 59 -32.41 16.69 7.74
N ASP A 60 -32.58 16.79 6.42
CA ASP A 60 -32.28 17.96 5.60
C ASP A 60 -30.82 18.48 5.70
N SER A 61 -29.87 17.59 6.01
CA SER A 61 -28.45 17.90 6.17
C SER A 61 -27.56 16.86 5.50
N GLN A 62 -26.32 17.24 5.21
CA GLN A 62 -25.24 16.31 4.84
C GLN A 62 -24.41 15.88 6.07
N GLU A 63 -24.78 16.34 7.27
CA GLU A 63 -24.16 15.91 8.52
C GLU A 63 -24.66 14.51 8.90
N THR A 64 -23.76 13.69 9.38
CA THR A 64 -24.06 12.32 9.82
C THR A 64 -24.65 12.30 11.24
N SER A 65 -24.84 11.10 11.81
CA SER A 65 -25.20 10.96 13.23
C SER A 65 -24.15 11.51 14.19
N MET A 66 -22.92 11.73 13.73
CA MET A 66 -21.82 12.27 14.51
C MET A 66 -21.66 13.77 14.25
N ASP A 67 -21.40 14.56 15.30
CA ASP A 67 -21.22 16.00 15.18
C ASP A 67 -19.99 16.36 14.36
N ASN A 68 -20.15 17.31 13.44
CA ASN A 68 -19.10 17.79 12.53
C ASN A 68 -18.54 16.72 11.57
N VAL A 69 -19.25 15.63 11.37
CA VAL A 69 -18.91 14.60 10.37
C VAL A 69 -19.94 14.64 9.25
N TYR A 70 -19.48 14.93 8.05
CA TYR A 70 -20.32 15.13 6.86
C TYR A 70 -20.02 14.05 5.82
N THR A 71 -21.01 13.72 5.01
CA THR A 71 -20.86 12.78 3.91
C THR A 71 -21.71 13.20 2.70
N GLY A 72 -21.34 12.72 1.52
CA GLY A 72 -22.07 12.95 0.29
C GLY A 72 -21.72 11.92 -0.78
N GLY A 73 -22.56 11.81 -1.80
CA GLY A 73 -22.39 10.88 -2.90
C GLY A 73 -22.75 9.45 -2.54
N ASP A 74 -22.02 8.49 -3.09
CA ASP A 74 -22.36 7.07 -2.95
C ASP A 74 -22.27 6.54 -1.52
N ALA A 75 -21.50 7.21 -0.66
CA ALA A 75 -21.35 6.85 0.74
C ALA A 75 -22.67 6.94 1.54
N ASN A 76 -23.52 7.93 1.25
CA ASN A 76 -24.83 8.09 1.90
C ASN A 76 -25.99 7.64 1.02
N ARG A 77 -25.89 7.80 -0.28
CA ARG A 77 -26.97 7.55 -1.25
C ARG A 77 -26.98 6.13 -1.81
N GLY A 78 -25.84 5.43 -1.75
CA GLY A 78 -25.60 4.23 -2.55
C GLY A 78 -25.18 4.57 -3.98
N GLY A 79 -24.85 3.56 -4.78
CA GLY A 79 -24.37 3.76 -6.15
C GLY A 79 -25.34 4.58 -7.00
N SER A 80 -24.85 5.69 -7.56
CA SER A 80 -25.66 6.66 -8.30
C SER A 80 -24.83 7.28 -9.44
N THR A 81 -25.32 8.39 -10.03
CA THR A 81 -24.60 9.09 -11.09
C THR A 81 -23.54 10.03 -10.50
N ALA A 82 -22.43 10.23 -11.24
CA ALA A 82 -21.36 11.15 -10.84
C ALA A 82 -21.88 12.58 -10.57
N ILE A 83 -22.89 13.04 -11.34
CA ILE A 83 -23.50 14.37 -11.16
C ILE A 83 -24.18 14.48 -9.78
N LYS A 84 -24.93 13.43 -9.37
CA LYS A 84 -25.59 13.43 -8.06
C LYS A 84 -24.57 13.37 -6.94
N ALA A 85 -23.53 12.54 -7.07
CA ALA A 85 -22.44 12.47 -6.10
C ALA A 85 -21.71 13.80 -5.94
N ALA A 86 -21.44 14.50 -7.04
CA ALA A 86 -20.87 15.85 -7.03
C ALA A 86 -21.81 16.87 -6.37
N GLY A 87 -23.12 16.80 -6.63
CA GLY A 87 -24.12 17.65 -5.98
C GLY A 87 -24.15 17.48 -4.46
N ASP A 88 -24.13 16.25 -3.97
CA ASP A 88 -24.08 15.94 -2.54
C ASP A 88 -22.78 16.46 -1.90
N GLY A 89 -21.63 16.26 -2.57
CA GLY A 89 -20.33 16.79 -2.11
C GLY A 89 -20.33 18.31 -2.03
N MET A 90 -20.95 18.99 -2.98
CA MET A 90 -21.10 20.47 -2.93
C MET A 90 -22.03 20.92 -1.80
N ALA A 91 -23.11 20.18 -1.52
CA ALA A 91 -24.00 20.45 -0.38
C ALA A 91 -23.25 20.30 0.94
N ALA A 92 -22.55 19.19 1.14
CA ALA A 92 -21.70 18.96 2.31
C ALA A 92 -20.65 20.06 2.50
N ALA A 93 -19.97 20.46 1.43
CA ALA A 93 -18.98 21.53 1.48
C ALA A 93 -19.58 22.89 1.90
N LYS A 94 -20.82 23.21 1.46
CA LYS A 94 -21.53 24.43 1.88
C LYS A 94 -21.88 24.41 3.36
N GLU A 95 -22.36 23.26 3.86
CA GLU A 95 -22.68 23.10 5.28
C GLU A 95 -21.43 23.18 6.16
N ILE A 96 -20.36 22.50 5.79
CA ILE A 96 -19.06 22.61 6.46
C ILE A 96 -18.59 24.08 6.49
N ALA A 97 -18.64 24.77 5.35
CA ALA A 97 -18.22 26.16 5.26
C ALA A 97 -19.06 27.12 6.15
N ALA A 98 -20.33 26.80 6.38
CA ALA A 98 -21.20 27.56 7.28
C ALA A 98 -20.87 27.35 8.78
N HIS A 99 -20.30 26.20 9.13
CA HIS A 99 -19.94 25.85 10.51
C HIS A 99 -18.49 26.20 10.88
N ILE A 100 -17.62 26.43 9.88
CA ILE A 100 -16.23 26.83 10.13
C ILE A 100 -16.21 28.30 10.57
N PRO A 101 -15.68 28.62 11.76
CA PRO A 101 -15.69 29.97 12.31
C PRO A 101 -14.64 30.91 11.67
N PHE A 102 -14.14 30.57 10.50
CA PHE A 102 -13.14 31.38 9.81
C PHE A 102 -13.79 32.42 8.88
N SER A 103 -13.44 33.67 9.07
CA SER A 103 -13.79 34.72 8.15
C SER A 103 -13.10 34.53 6.78
N LYS A 104 -13.66 35.10 5.71
CA LYS A 104 -13.01 35.11 4.38
C LYS A 104 -11.58 35.66 4.40
N SER A 105 -11.27 36.57 5.35
CA SER A 105 -9.95 37.17 5.54
C SER A 105 -8.97 36.13 6.17
N GLU A 106 -9.44 35.31 7.11
CA GLU A 106 -8.64 34.27 7.71
C GLU A 106 -8.35 33.13 6.72
N ILE A 107 -9.36 32.72 5.92
CA ILE A 107 -9.15 31.76 4.83
C ILE A 107 -8.13 32.30 3.82
N LYS A 108 -8.24 33.58 3.42
CA LYS A 108 -7.24 34.21 2.55
C LYS A 108 -5.86 34.28 3.19
N SER A 109 -5.76 34.47 4.50
CA SER A 109 -4.50 34.43 5.22
C SER A 109 -3.90 33.03 5.24
N LEU A 110 -4.71 31.98 5.47
CA LEU A 110 -4.27 30.59 5.42
C LEU A 110 -3.83 30.19 4.00
N VAL A 111 -4.57 30.57 2.97
CA VAL A 111 -4.19 30.37 1.56
C VAL A 111 -2.87 31.09 1.26
N LYS A 112 -2.74 32.35 1.69
CA LYS A 112 -1.50 33.14 1.51
C LYS A 112 -0.32 32.55 2.28
N THR A 113 -0.57 31.94 3.44
CA THR A 113 0.44 31.21 4.20
C THR A 113 0.83 29.90 3.49
N ALA A 114 -0.12 29.19 2.90
CA ALA A 114 0.15 28.01 2.07
C ALA A 114 0.92 28.40 0.79
N GLU A 115 0.54 29.51 0.14
CA GLU A 115 1.29 30.09 -0.99
C GLU A 115 2.69 30.57 -0.58
N ALA A 116 2.85 31.17 0.61
CA ALA A 116 4.15 31.58 1.13
C ALA A 116 5.05 30.37 1.47
N TYR A 117 4.48 29.24 1.92
CA TYR A 117 5.20 27.99 2.02
C TYR A 117 5.69 27.49 0.64
N THR A 118 4.91 27.75 -0.40
CA THR A 118 5.29 27.45 -1.80
C THR A 118 6.35 28.44 -2.31
N LEU A 119 6.35 29.68 -1.83
CA LEU A 119 7.25 30.77 -2.25
C LEU A 119 8.62 30.74 -1.55
N GLN A 120 8.83 29.97 -0.49
CA GLN A 120 10.17 29.78 0.11
C GLN A 120 11.11 28.89 -0.73
N GLY A 121 10.85 28.73 -2.00
CA GLY A 121 11.79 28.19 -2.99
C GLY A 121 11.74 26.67 -3.16
N GLN A 122 10.94 25.96 -2.39
CA GLN A 122 10.74 24.52 -2.55
C GLN A 122 9.27 24.24 -2.82
N ALA A 123 8.89 24.16 -4.09
CA ALA A 123 7.56 23.70 -4.46
C ALA A 123 7.35 22.29 -3.85
N PRO A 124 6.18 22.03 -3.23
CA PRO A 124 5.84 20.68 -2.78
C PRO A 124 6.08 19.67 -3.90
N GLN A 125 6.56 18.45 -3.53
CA GLN A 125 6.78 17.35 -4.46
C GLN A 125 7.97 17.48 -5.41
N ARG A 126 8.89 18.43 -5.15
CA ARG A 126 10.13 18.58 -5.90
C ARG A 126 11.17 17.56 -5.47
N ILE A 127 11.89 17.01 -6.43
CA ILE A 127 13.05 16.13 -6.20
C ILE A 127 14.22 17.02 -5.73
N LEU A 128 14.68 16.76 -4.50
CA LEU A 128 15.81 17.48 -3.90
C LEU A 128 17.14 16.79 -4.15
N GLU A 129 17.11 15.45 -4.13
CA GLU A 129 18.28 14.62 -4.38
C GLU A 129 17.88 13.42 -5.24
N ARG A 130 18.82 12.97 -6.07
CA ARG A 130 18.72 11.78 -6.89
C ARG A 130 20.03 11.01 -6.80
N ILE A 131 19.94 9.77 -6.33
CA ILE A 131 21.09 8.89 -6.13
C ILE A 131 20.85 7.64 -6.98
N GLU A 132 21.82 7.26 -7.79
CA GLU A 132 21.82 5.99 -8.49
C GLU A 132 22.32 4.90 -7.54
N LEU A 133 21.45 3.96 -7.20
CA LEU A 133 21.78 2.88 -6.27
C LEU A 133 22.34 1.65 -6.98
N ALA A 134 21.79 1.33 -8.15
CA ALA A 134 22.19 0.22 -9.01
C ALA A 134 21.64 0.47 -10.41
N ASP A 135 22.01 -0.36 -11.39
CA ASP A 135 21.50 -0.24 -12.74
C ASP A 135 19.96 -0.26 -12.78
N GLY A 136 19.38 0.84 -13.27
CA GLY A 136 17.93 1.06 -13.30
C GLY A 136 17.24 1.19 -11.94
N VAL A 137 17.99 1.39 -10.85
CA VAL A 137 17.46 1.61 -9.50
C VAL A 137 17.96 2.94 -8.96
N ILE A 138 17.04 3.85 -8.65
CA ILE A 138 17.37 5.18 -8.10
C ILE A 138 16.69 5.41 -6.76
N GLU A 139 17.32 6.22 -5.93
CA GLU A 139 16.74 6.83 -4.73
C GLU A 139 16.42 8.29 -5.01
N LEU A 140 15.22 8.72 -4.64
CA LEU A 140 14.76 10.10 -4.77
C LEU A 140 14.41 10.63 -3.37
N ILE A 141 15.00 11.75 -3.00
CA ILE A 141 14.54 12.55 -1.85
C ILE A 141 13.58 13.60 -2.39
N VAL A 142 12.34 13.54 -1.93
CA VAL A 142 11.25 14.39 -2.45
C VAL A 142 10.69 15.25 -1.33
N HIS A 143 10.57 16.55 -1.58
CA HIS A 143 9.95 17.48 -0.64
C HIS A 143 8.44 17.26 -0.60
N SER A 144 7.94 16.76 0.52
CA SER A 144 6.51 16.47 0.73
C SER A 144 6.18 16.57 2.23
N PRO A 145 6.10 17.79 2.77
CA PRO A 145 6.08 18.03 4.22
C PRO A 145 4.86 17.45 4.93
N LEU A 146 3.69 17.48 4.32
CA LEU A 146 2.48 16.91 4.91
C LEU A 146 2.58 15.38 5.03
N ILE A 147 3.08 14.73 3.99
CA ILE A 147 3.30 13.28 4.00
C ILE A 147 4.40 12.92 4.98
N ALA A 148 5.54 13.60 4.95
CA ALA A 148 6.66 13.36 5.85
C ALA A 148 6.27 13.45 7.34
N LYS A 149 5.41 14.43 7.68
CA LYS A 149 4.91 14.63 9.06
C LYS A 149 4.01 13.49 9.53
N SER A 150 3.27 12.85 8.64
CA SER A 150 2.26 11.83 8.96
C SER A 150 2.69 10.40 8.60
N ALA A 151 3.81 10.23 7.88
CA ALA A 151 4.31 8.93 7.45
C ALA A 151 4.64 8.01 8.63
N ARG A 152 4.31 6.74 8.46
CA ARG A 152 4.67 5.64 9.37
C ARG A 152 5.23 4.47 8.57
N ALA A 153 6.03 3.63 9.23
CA ALA A 153 6.62 2.44 8.60
C ALA A 153 5.54 1.54 7.96
N GLY A 154 5.86 0.97 6.80
CA GLY A 154 4.96 0.10 6.04
C GLY A 154 3.97 0.83 5.12
N GLN A 155 3.87 2.15 5.21
CA GLN A 155 2.99 2.94 4.36
C GLN A 155 3.63 3.29 3.00
N PHE A 156 2.79 3.66 2.05
CA PHE A 156 3.18 4.02 0.70
C PHE A 156 2.52 5.32 0.25
N VAL A 157 2.96 5.84 -0.87
CA VAL A 157 2.34 6.96 -1.59
C VAL A 157 1.91 6.51 -2.97
N ARG A 158 1.04 7.26 -3.58
CA ARG A 158 0.70 7.15 -4.99
C ARG A 158 1.23 8.39 -5.71
N VAL A 159 2.13 8.19 -6.64
CA VAL A 159 2.77 9.27 -7.38
C VAL A 159 2.18 9.41 -8.78
N LEU A 160 1.97 10.64 -9.21
CA LEU A 160 1.68 11.05 -10.58
C LEU A 160 2.91 11.82 -11.07
N ALA A 161 3.71 11.20 -11.93
CA ALA A 161 4.98 11.80 -12.34
C ALA A 161 4.78 13.02 -13.26
N TRP A 162 3.75 12.99 -14.13
CA TRP A 162 3.41 14.10 -15.05
C TRP A 162 1.89 14.12 -15.28
N ASP A 163 1.36 15.24 -15.75
CA ASP A 163 -0.05 15.37 -16.12
C ASP A 163 -0.45 14.28 -17.12
N LYS A 164 -1.59 13.64 -16.87
CA LYS A 164 -2.11 12.49 -17.64
C LYS A 164 -1.23 11.24 -17.60
N GLY A 165 -0.29 11.16 -16.65
CA GLY A 165 0.47 9.95 -16.35
C GLY A 165 -0.35 8.92 -15.58
N GLU A 166 0.23 7.75 -15.39
CA GLU A 166 -0.34 6.73 -14.50
C GLU A 166 -0.02 7.06 -13.04
N LEU A 167 -0.94 6.71 -12.16
CA LEU A 167 -0.73 6.76 -10.73
C LEU A 167 -0.01 5.49 -10.28
N VAL A 168 1.21 5.64 -9.79
CA VAL A 168 2.08 4.52 -9.41
C VAL A 168 2.21 4.44 -7.88
N PRO A 169 1.90 3.30 -7.25
CA PRO A 169 2.15 3.11 -5.83
C PRO A 169 3.66 2.96 -5.57
N MET A 170 4.17 3.68 -4.58
CA MET A 170 5.58 3.61 -4.15
C MET A 170 5.66 3.62 -2.64
N THR A 171 6.42 2.69 -2.07
CA THR A 171 6.63 2.66 -0.62
C THR A 171 7.42 3.88 -0.16
N ILE A 172 7.05 4.44 0.98
CA ILE A 172 7.86 5.43 1.69
C ILE A 172 9.02 4.68 2.34
N ALA A 173 10.19 4.71 1.67
CA ALA A 173 11.38 3.99 2.11
C ALA A 173 12.03 4.64 3.35
N ASP A 174 11.86 5.96 3.48
CA ASP A 174 12.25 6.73 4.66
C ASP A 174 11.56 8.09 4.65
N TRP A 175 11.63 8.82 5.77
CA TRP A 175 11.11 10.18 5.85
C TRP A 175 11.83 11.01 6.90
N ASP A 176 11.92 12.30 6.65
CA ASP A 176 12.39 13.30 7.59
C ASP A 176 11.26 14.33 7.85
N ALA A 177 10.55 14.14 8.95
CA ALA A 177 9.45 15.01 9.34
C ALA A 177 9.91 16.45 9.66
N LYS A 178 11.17 16.63 10.07
CA LYS A 178 11.74 17.95 10.41
C LYS A 178 11.97 18.80 9.16
N HIS A 179 12.53 18.18 8.11
CA HIS A 179 12.83 18.87 6.86
C HIS A 179 11.71 18.71 5.81
N GLY A 180 10.67 17.91 6.10
CA GLY A 180 9.53 17.71 5.23
C GLY A 180 9.82 16.84 4.00
N ASN A 181 10.72 15.88 4.12
CA ASN A 181 11.18 15.07 2.99
C ASN A 181 10.74 13.61 3.14
N ILE A 182 10.42 12.98 2.03
CA ILE A 182 10.23 11.52 1.92
C ILE A 182 11.26 10.92 0.96
N THR A 183 11.64 9.68 1.21
CA THR A 183 12.52 8.90 0.34
C THR A 183 11.70 7.89 -0.44
N LEU A 184 11.87 7.88 -1.75
CA LEU A 184 11.30 6.89 -2.66
C LEU A 184 12.44 6.16 -3.37
N VAL A 185 12.35 4.82 -3.48
CA VAL A 185 13.28 4.02 -4.28
C VAL A 185 12.52 3.43 -5.46
N VAL A 186 13.01 3.67 -6.66
CA VAL A 186 12.32 3.36 -7.90
C VAL A 186 13.19 2.46 -8.77
N GLN A 187 12.66 1.28 -9.11
CA GLN A 187 13.24 0.42 -10.12
C GLN A 187 12.48 0.59 -11.44
N GLY A 188 13.20 0.87 -12.50
CA GLY A 188 12.66 1.05 -13.85
C GLY A 188 12.27 -0.29 -14.49
N LEU A 189 11.07 -0.78 -14.19
CA LEU A 189 10.54 -2.03 -14.75
C LEU A 189 9.42 -1.82 -15.75
N GLY A 190 8.45 -0.98 -15.41
CA GLY A 190 7.34 -0.59 -16.27
C GLY A 190 7.56 0.77 -16.94
N SER A 191 6.71 1.13 -17.90
CA SER A 191 6.84 2.38 -18.65
C SER A 191 6.86 3.61 -17.73
N SER A 192 5.99 3.66 -16.73
CA SER A 192 5.92 4.79 -15.80
C SER A 192 7.14 4.85 -14.88
N SER A 193 7.60 3.73 -14.31
CA SER A 193 8.79 3.70 -13.45
C SER A 193 10.08 3.98 -14.23
N MET A 194 10.20 3.57 -15.50
CA MET A 194 11.33 3.92 -16.36
C MET A 194 11.39 5.43 -16.63
N LYS A 195 10.24 6.08 -16.86
CA LYS A 195 10.18 7.54 -17.00
C LYS A 195 10.52 8.25 -15.70
N ILE A 196 10.05 7.75 -14.54
CA ILE A 196 10.43 8.33 -13.25
C ILE A 196 11.95 8.23 -13.04
N ASN A 197 12.59 7.14 -13.47
CA ASN A 197 14.05 7.00 -13.40
C ASN A 197 14.81 8.05 -14.21
N GLN A 198 14.16 8.68 -15.21
CA GLN A 198 14.75 9.76 -16.00
C GLN A 198 14.63 11.15 -15.36
N MET A 199 13.78 11.30 -14.35
CA MET A 199 13.60 12.57 -13.65
C MET A 199 14.89 13.00 -12.93
N GLN A 200 15.11 14.31 -12.89
CA GLN A 200 16.32 14.93 -12.35
C GLN A 200 16.03 15.76 -11.09
N VAL A 201 17.09 16.13 -10.40
CA VAL A 201 17.00 17.09 -9.28
C VAL A 201 16.40 18.40 -9.80
N GLY A 202 15.40 18.90 -9.07
CA GLY A 202 14.65 20.10 -9.46
C GLY A 202 13.35 19.80 -10.20
N ASP A 203 13.18 18.61 -10.80
CA ASP A 203 11.89 18.19 -11.33
C ASP A 203 10.88 18.01 -10.19
N ALA A 204 9.60 18.12 -10.52
CA ALA A 204 8.51 17.90 -9.56
C ALA A 204 7.54 16.85 -10.08
N PHE A 205 7.04 16.02 -9.17
CA PHE A 205 5.88 15.18 -9.47
C PHE A 205 4.63 16.05 -9.67
N ALA A 206 3.80 15.72 -10.65
CA ALA A 206 2.50 16.39 -10.85
C ALA A 206 1.55 16.18 -9.66
N GLY A 207 1.73 15.09 -8.92
CA GLY A 207 0.98 14.84 -7.69
C GLY A 207 1.55 13.68 -6.87
N ILE A 208 1.47 13.81 -5.55
CA ILE A 208 1.74 12.72 -4.62
C ILE A 208 0.60 12.68 -3.60
N ALA A 209 -0.07 11.54 -3.50
CA ALA A 209 -1.14 11.30 -2.52
C ALA A 209 -0.66 10.28 -1.47
N GLY A 210 -0.89 10.59 -0.20
CA GLY A 210 -0.51 9.70 0.90
C GLY A 210 -0.37 10.43 2.25
N PRO A 211 0.11 9.75 3.29
CA PRO A 211 0.46 8.32 3.28
C PRO A 211 -0.78 7.44 3.14
N LEU A 212 -0.64 6.33 2.43
CA LEU A 212 -1.68 5.34 2.15
C LEU A 212 -1.30 3.99 2.77
N GLY A 213 -2.27 3.10 2.89
CA GLY A 213 -2.12 1.80 3.51
C GLY A 213 -2.05 1.86 5.04
N LEU A 214 -2.27 0.71 5.67
CA LEU A 214 -2.12 0.59 7.11
C LEU A 214 -0.62 0.60 7.48
N PRO A 215 -0.23 1.28 8.56
CA PRO A 215 1.12 1.19 9.06
C PRO A 215 1.41 -0.21 9.60
N SER A 216 2.67 -0.62 9.53
CA SER A 216 3.14 -1.90 10.09
C SER A 216 2.79 -2.01 11.58
N LYS A 217 2.33 -3.19 11.98
CA LYS A 217 2.04 -3.49 13.40
C LYS A 217 3.32 -3.88 14.13
N ILE A 218 4.01 -2.89 14.67
CA ILE A 218 5.29 -3.05 15.34
C ILE A 218 5.06 -3.14 16.85
N HIS A 219 5.55 -4.19 17.49
CA HIS A 219 5.45 -4.41 18.92
C HIS A 219 6.75 -4.99 19.49
N ARG A 220 6.87 -4.95 20.80
CA ARG A 220 8.01 -5.53 21.50
C ARG A 220 7.83 -7.05 21.56
N TYR A 221 8.87 -7.77 21.20
CA TYR A 221 9.04 -9.20 21.40
C TYR A 221 9.88 -9.50 22.64
N ASP A 222 9.83 -10.71 23.14
CA ASP A 222 10.68 -11.13 24.25
C ASP A 222 12.16 -11.20 23.83
N ASN A 223 13.06 -11.15 24.79
CA ASN A 223 14.52 -11.05 24.49
C ASN A 223 15.09 -12.29 23.80
N ASN A 224 14.40 -13.43 23.89
CA ASN A 224 14.75 -14.67 23.20
C ASN A 224 14.10 -14.82 21.83
N GLU A 225 13.28 -13.85 21.41
CA GLU A 225 12.62 -13.84 20.12
C GLU A 225 13.30 -12.89 19.14
N THR A 226 13.41 -13.35 17.91
CA THR A 226 13.99 -12.57 16.81
C THR A 226 12.92 -12.29 15.74
N VAL A 227 12.90 -11.07 15.24
CA VAL A 227 12.11 -10.71 14.04
C VAL A 227 13.00 -10.89 12.82
N ILE A 228 12.57 -11.72 11.87
CA ILE A 228 13.33 -11.97 10.64
C ILE A 228 12.70 -11.20 9.48
N PHE A 229 13.50 -10.39 8.82
CA PHE A 229 13.13 -9.73 7.57
C PHE A 229 13.78 -10.46 6.39
N THR A 230 12.98 -10.82 5.39
CA THR A 230 13.47 -11.33 4.11
C THR A 230 13.20 -10.29 3.03
N ALA A 231 14.27 -9.74 2.47
CA ALA A 231 14.22 -8.69 1.45
C ALA A 231 14.77 -9.20 0.11
N GLY A 232 14.02 -9.06 -0.98
CA GLY A 232 14.47 -9.40 -2.33
C GLY A 232 14.64 -8.16 -3.21
N GLY A 233 15.88 -7.80 -3.57
CA GLY A 233 16.16 -6.64 -4.42
C GLY A 233 15.56 -5.36 -3.86
N VAL A 234 14.69 -4.70 -4.63
CA VAL A 234 13.96 -3.48 -4.21
C VAL A 234 12.88 -3.73 -3.13
N GLY A 235 12.82 -4.92 -2.57
CA GLY A 235 12.12 -5.17 -1.31
C GLY A 235 12.88 -4.66 -0.09
N LEU A 236 14.17 -4.35 -0.20
CA LEU A 236 14.98 -3.80 0.91
C LEU A 236 14.51 -2.41 1.36
N PRO A 237 14.24 -1.43 0.47
CA PRO A 237 13.71 -0.12 0.86
C PRO A 237 12.44 -0.17 1.73
N PRO A 238 11.40 -0.93 1.40
CA PRO A 238 10.24 -1.11 2.29
C PRO A 238 10.57 -1.73 3.64
N VAL A 239 11.52 -2.68 3.70
CA VAL A 239 11.95 -3.32 4.95
C VAL A 239 12.60 -2.32 5.89
N TYR A 240 13.40 -1.39 5.37
CA TYR A 240 14.23 -0.49 6.17
C TYR A 240 13.47 0.26 7.27
N PRO A 241 12.38 1.00 7.00
CA PRO A 241 11.67 1.73 8.04
C PRO A 241 11.03 0.80 9.08
N ILE A 242 10.51 -0.36 8.67
CA ILE A 242 9.87 -1.32 9.58
C ILE A 242 10.92 -1.90 10.52
N MET A 243 12.03 -2.36 9.98
CA MET A 243 13.17 -2.89 10.73
C MET A 243 13.73 -1.85 11.71
N ARG A 244 13.88 -0.59 11.27
CA ARG A 244 14.33 0.50 12.11
C ARG A 244 13.43 0.71 13.33
N GLU A 245 12.13 0.66 13.16
CA GLU A 245 11.19 0.81 14.29
C GLU A 245 11.24 -0.40 15.24
N HIS A 246 11.40 -1.63 14.74
CA HIS A 246 11.64 -2.80 15.60
C HIS A 246 12.92 -2.65 16.43
N LEU A 247 14.01 -2.18 15.83
CA LEU A 247 15.28 -1.93 16.51
C LEU A 247 15.16 -0.84 17.58
N LYS A 248 14.41 0.25 17.30
CA LYS A 248 14.11 1.30 18.28
C LYS A 248 13.37 0.78 19.51
N LEU A 249 12.45 -0.18 19.33
CA LEU A 249 11.78 -0.87 20.44
C LEU A 249 12.71 -1.84 21.17
N GLY A 250 13.94 -2.08 20.67
CA GLY A 250 14.94 -2.97 21.24
C GLY A 250 14.72 -4.44 20.91
N ASN A 251 13.97 -4.77 19.86
CA ASN A 251 13.84 -6.12 19.34
C ASN A 251 15.16 -6.61 18.75
N HIS A 252 15.40 -7.92 18.82
CA HIS A 252 16.42 -8.58 18.02
C HIS A 252 15.91 -8.74 16.59
N VAL A 253 16.74 -8.43 15.62
CA VAL A 253 16.38 -8.42 14.20
C VAL A 253 17.43 -9.17 13.38
N THR A 254 17.00 -10.05 12.51
CA THR A 254 17.83 -10.61 11.44
C THR A 254 17.30 -10.13 10.10
N LEU A 255 18.12 -9.44 9.33
CA LEU A 255 17.86 -9.10 7.94
C LEU A 255 18.51 -10.14 7.03
N ILE A 256 17.72 -10.83 6.22
CA ILE A 256 18.20 -11.68 5.11
C ILE A 256 17.91 -10.95 3.81
N SER A 257 18.94 -10.37 3.20
CA SER A 257 18.80 -9.58 1.99
C SER A 257 19.43 -10.28 0.79
N GLY A 258 18.63 -10.49 -0.27
CA GLY A 258 19.03 -11.19 -1.48
C GLY A 258 18.97 -10.30 -2.71
N PHE A 259 20.01 -10.40 -3.55
CA PHE A 259 20.09 -9.71 -4.83
C PHE A 259 20.46 -10.70 -5.95
N ARG A 260 20.33 -10.30 -7.22
CA ARG A 260 20.74 -11.13 -8.35
C ARG A 260 22.24 -11.31 -8.38
N ASN A 261 22.99 -10.22 -8.20
CA ASN A 261 24.44 -10.13 -8.28
C ASN A 261 24.93 -8.91 -7.49
N LYS A 262 26.26 -8.75 -7.43
CA LYS A 262 26.93 -7.66 -6.73
C LYS A 262 26.56 -6.26 -7.27
N GLN A 263 26.35 -6.13 -8.60
CA GLN A 263 26.03 -4.85 -9.23
C GLN A 263 24.62 -4.33 -8.84
N MET A 264 23.73 -5.23 -8.42
CA MET A 264 22.39 -4.87 -7.99
C MET A 264 22.29 -4.61 -6.48
N LYS A 265 23.39 -4.78 -5.74
CA LYS A 265 23.43 -4.57 -4.29
C LYS A 265 23.55 -3.09 -3.97
N PHE A 266 22.85 -2.63 -2.94
CA PHE A 266 22.87 -1.26 -2.47
C PHE A 266 22.55 -1.17 -0.96
N TRP A 267 22.88 -0.03 -0.34
CA TRP A 267 22.64 0.33 1.06
C TRP A 267 23.43 -0.47 2.10
N ASP A 268 24.42 -1.22 1.71
CA ASP A 268 25.17 -2.13 2.57
C ASP A 268 26.55 -1.62 3.00
N GLU A 269 27.08 -0.58 2.38
CA GLU A 269 28.33 0.04 2.79
C GLU A 269 28.19 0.67 4.21
N GLU A 270 29.32 0.83 4.92
CA GLU A 270 29.32 1.29 6.33
C GLU A 270 28.64 2.65 6.53
N ASP A 271 28.73 3.53 5.56
CA ASP A 271 28.14 4.88 5.55
C ASP A 271 26.72 4.91 4.95
N GLN A 272 26.21 3.77 4.50
CA GLN A 272 24.88 3.64 3.93
C GLN A 272 23.86 3.13 4.97
N ARG A 273 22.59 3.14 4.60
CA ARG A 273 21.45 2.94 5.51
C ARG A 273 21.55 1.68 6.38
N ILE A 274 21.90 0.52 5.80
CA ILE A 274 22.00 -0.74 6.56
C ILE A 274 23.26 -0.77 7.41
N GLY A 275 24.39 -0.35 6.86
CA GLY A 275 25.65 -0.22 7.62
C GLY A 275 25.51 0.70 8.83
N LEU A 276 24.87 1.86 8.66
CA LEU A 276 24.59 2.79 9.76
C LEU A 276 23.68 2.17 10.83
N LEU A 277 22.66 1.37 10.44
CA LEU A 277 21.84 0.65 11.41
C LEU A 277 22.63 -0.43 12.16
N GLN A 278 23.51 -1.19 11.47
CA GLN A 278 24.38 -2.16 12.12
C GLN A 278 25.33 -1.51 13.11
N ALA A 279 25.94 -0.39 12.73
CA ALA A 279 26.80 0.37 13.64
C ALA A 279 26.05 0.91 14.86
N LYS A 280 24.80 1.33 14.69
CA LYS A 280 23.95 1.83 15.77
C LYS A 280 23.40 0.74 16.69
N TYR A 281 23.16 -0.46 16.17
CA TYR A 281 22.55 -1.57 16.90
C TYR A 281 23.36 -2.88 16.76
N PRO A 282 24.68 -2.89 17.11
CA PRO A 282 25.58 -3.99 16.79
C PRO A 282 25.21 -5.32 17.45
N SER A 283 24.55 -5.29 18.60
CA SER A 283 24.08 -6.50 19.31
C SER A 283 22.63 -6.90 19.01
N LYS A 284 21.93 -6.12 18.18
CA LYS A 284 20.50 -6.30 17.91
C LYS A 284 20.20 -6.57 16.44
N LEU A 285 21.08 -6.18 15.52
CA LEU A 285 20.90 -6.35 14.09
C LEU A 285 21.94 -7.32 13.52
N GLU A 286 21.49 -8.48 13.10
CA GLU A 286 22.24 -9.41 12.27
C GLU A 286 21.86 -9.21 10.80
N VAL A 287 22.83 -9.17 9.89
CA VAL A 287 22.57 -9.05 8.44
C VAL A 287 23.22 -10.21 7.70
N VAL A 288 22.42 -10.90 6.90
CA VAL A 288 22.84 -12.01 6.06
C VAL A 288 22.57 -11.65 4.59
N TYR A 289 23.61 -11.65 3.78
CA TYR A 289 23.50 -11.38 2.35
C TYR A 289 23.55 -12.65 1.51
N THR A 290 22.70 -12.69 0.47
CA THR A 290 22.70 -13.77 -0.54
C THR A 290 22.74 -13.16 -1.95
N SER A 291 23.35 -13.88 -2.87
CA SER A 291 23.29 -13.56 -4.31
C SER A 291 22.98 -14.81 -5.12
N ASN A 292 22.22 -14.62 -6.21
CA ASN A 292 21.85 -15.74 -7.08
C ASN A 292 23.05 -16.34 -7.80
N ASP A 293 24.01 -15.49 -8.19
CA ASP A 293 25.21 -15.89 -8.94
C ASP A 293 26.41 -16.25 -8.05
N GLY A 294 26.37 -15.91 -6.76
CA GLY A 294 27.47 -16.12 -5.82
C GLY A 294 28.53 -15.01 -5.84
N SER A 295 28.26 -13.88 -6.48
CA SER A 295 29.22 -12.76 -6.59
C SER A 295 29.47 -12.02 -5.27
N PHE A 296 28.60 -12.22 -4.27
CA PHE A 296 28.77 -11.78 -2.89
C PHE A 296 27.89 -12.58 -1.93
N GLY A 297 28.20 -12.54 -0.63
CA GLY A 297 27.46 -13.31 0.39
C GLY A 297 27.46 -14.82 0.09
N SER A 298 26.37 -15.49 0.43
CA SER A 298 26.16 -16.89 0.07
C SER A 298 25.44 -17.01 -1.29
N LYS A 299 25.90 -17.95 -2.14
CA LYS A 299 25.20 -18.29 -3.38
C LYS A 299 23.91 -19.01 -3.05
N ASN A 300 22.83 -18.24 -2.87
CA ASN A 300 21.54 -18.76 -2.45
C ASN A 300 20.42 -17.74 -2.72
N PHE A 301 19.17 -18.18 -2.60
CA PHE A 301 18.03 -17.31 -2.39
C PHE A 301 17.87 -17.00 -0.87
N VAL A 302 17.10 -15.97 -0.53
CA VAL A 302 16.81 -15.61 0.88
C VAL A 302 16.19 -16.76 1.69
N THR A 303 15.58 -17.70 1.01
CA THR A 303 14.98 -18.92 1.59
C THR A 303 16.02 -19.88 2.18
N GLY A 304 17.25 -19.91 1.68
CA GLY A 304 18.30 -20.77 2.20
C GLY A 304 18.70 -20.43 3.65
N PRO A 305 19.20 -19.22 3.93
CA PRO A 305 19.46 -18.78 5.32
C PRO A 305 18.21 -18.80 6.20
N LEU A 306 17.03 -18.45 5.65
CA LEU A 306 15.77 -18.56 6.41
C LEU A 306 15.50 -20.00 6.87
N LYS A 307 15.69 -20.98 5.98
CA LYS A 307 15.52 -22.40 6.32
C LYS A 307 16.45 -22.83 7.45
N GLN A 308 17.72 -22.41 7.41
CA GLN A 308 18.67 -22.68 8.48
C GLN A 308 18.22 -22.09 9.83
N LYS A 309 17.72 -20.84 9.82
CA LYS A 309 17.20 -20.19 11.05
C LYS A 309 15.96 -20.93 11.58
N LEU A 310 15.05 -21.36 10.70
CA LEU A 310 13.87 -22.12 11.08
C LEU A 310 14.21 -23.53 11.62
N ASP A 311 15.18 -24.21 11.03
CA ASP A 311 15.62 -25.52 11.52
C ASP A 311 16.34 -25.41 12.87
N ASN A 312 17.17 -24.39 13.05
CA ASN A 312 17.84 -24.13 14.33
C ASN A 312 16.85 -23.84 15.45
N MET A 313 15.78 -23.08 15.18
CA MET A 313 14.72 -22.84 16.15
C MET A 313 14.11 -24.14 16.72
N LYS A 314 13.99 -25.20 15.90
CA LYS A 314 13.49 -26.50 16.36
C LYS A 314 14.45 -27.23 17.25
N ASN A 315 15.75 -26.99 17.10
CA ASN A 315 16.82 -27.73 17.74
C ASN A 315 17.44 -26.99 18.93
N ASP A 316 17.15 -25.69 19.07
CA ASP A 316 17.80 -24.81 20.04
C ASP A 316 16.85 -24.49 21.20
N ASN A 317 17.30 -24.81 22.41
CA ASN A 317 16.52 -24.71 23.66
C ASN A 317 16.41 -23.28 24.19
N GLY A 318 16.25 -22.26 23.35
CA GLY A 318 16.12 -20.91 23.90
C GLY A 318 15.88 -19.76 22.95
N GLN A 319 16.20 -19.89 21.68
CA GLN A 319 15.91 -18.85 20.69
C GLN A 319 14.67 -19.21 19.86
N SER A 320 13.74 -18.28 19.75
CA SER A 320 12.55 -18.42 18.93
C SER A 320 12.44 -17.29 17.90
N ILE A 321 11.62 -17.51 16.88
CA ILE A 321 11.31 -16.52 15.87
C ILE A 321 9.91 -15.99 16.18
N GLY A 322 9.81 -14.71 16.59
CA GLY A 322 8.54 -14.07 16.89
C GLY A 322 7.73 -13.76 15.63
N GLU A 323 8.40 -13.30 14.57
CA GLU A 323 7.75 -12.94 13.32
C GLU A 323 8.72 -12.99 12.14
N ILE A 324 8.19 -13.33 10.96
CA ILE A 324 8.88 -13.21 9.68
C ILE A 324 8.14 -12.16 8.85
N VAL A 325 8.87 -11.19 8.30
CA VAL A 325 8.34 -10.18 7.37
C VAL A 325 9.02 -10.37 6.02
N ALA A 326 8.24 -10.70 4.99
CA ALA A 326 8.72 -10.96 3.64
C ALA A 326 8.32 -9.82 2.70
N ILE A 327 9.31 -9.19 2.07
CA ILE A 327 9.09 -8.09 1.12
C ILE A 327 10.00 -8.28 -0.10
N GLY A 328 9.39 -8.37 -1.28
CA GLY A 328 10.13 -8.58 -2.52
C GLY A 328 9.27 -9.18 -3.62
N PRO A 329 9.87 -9.91 -4.58
CA PRO A 329 9.12 -10.55 -5.66
C PRO A 329 8.03 -11.49 -5.13
N PRO A 330 6.83 -11.52 -5.74
CA PRO A 330 5.71 -12.32 -5.25
C PRO A 330 6.02 -13.81 -5.08
N LEU A 331 6.81 -14.40 -5.98
CA LEU A 331 7.26 -15.79 -5.86
C LEU A 331 8.17 -16.03 -4.64
N MET A 332 9.01 -15.03 -4.29
CA MET A 332 9.83 -15.10 -3.08
C MET A 332 8.96 -15.07 -1.83
N MET A 333 7.98 -14.16 -1.77
CA MET A 333 7.06 -14.06 -0.62
C MET A 333 6.24 -15.34 -0.45
N ARG A 334 5.78 -15.94 -1.55
CA ARG A 334 5.14 -17.27 -1.54
C ARG A 334 6.06 -18.32 -0.94
N ALA A 335 7.30 -18.43 -1.44
CA ALA A 335 8.26 -19.41 -0.98
C ALA A 335 8.58 -19.28 0.52
N VAL A 336 8.72 -18.03 1.01
CA VAL A 336 8.88 -17.73 2.45
C VAL A 336 7.65 -18.19 3.25
N SER A 337 6.45 -17.88 2.76
CA SER A 337 5.19 -18.28 3.39
C SER A 337 5.04 -19.80 3.51
N GLU A 338 5.27 -20.51 2.40
CA GLU A 338 5.19 -21.98 2.37
C GLU A 338 6.24 -22.62 3.26
N MET A 339 7.45 -22.06 3.30
CA MET A 339 8.56 -22.57 4.12
C MET A 339 8.31 -22.37 5.62
N SER A 340 7.78 -21.22 6.04
CA SER A 340 7.56 -20.89 7.45
C SER A 340 6.32 -21.56 8.06
N LYS A 341 5.33 -21.88 7.22
CA LYS A 341 4.04 -22.44 7.65
C LYS A 341 4.15 -23.70 8.51
N PRO A 342 4.98 -24.72 8.16
CA PRO A 342 5.14 -25.93 8.98
C PRO A 342 5.78 -25.70 10.35
N TYR A 343 6.41 -24.53 10.54
CA TYR A 343 7.02 -24.14 11.81
C TYR A 343 6.08 -23.35 12.72
N GLY A 344 4.89 -22.99 12.22
CA GLY A 344 3.91 -22.19 12.97
C GLY A 344 4.34 -20.75 13.23
N VAL A 345 5.37 -20.24 12.56
CA VAL A 345 5.88 -18.89 12.76
C VAL A 345 4.99 -17.89 12.05
N LYS A 346 4.51 -16.87 12.75
CA LYS A 346 3.77 -15.76 12.16
C LYS A 346 4.56 -15.15 11.00
N THR A 347 3.96 -15.12 9.83
CA THR A 347 4.64 -14.62 8.62
C THR A 347 3.76 -13.58 7.93
N ILE A 348 4.33 -12.40 7.71
CA ILE A 348 3.71 -11.26 7.04
C ILE A 348 4.32 -11.10 5.65
N ALA A 349 3.49 -10.92 4.64
CA ALA A 349 3.92 -10.50 3.31
C ALA A 349 3.45 -9.07 3.06
N SER A 350 4.38 -8.19 2.68
CA SER A 350 4.05 -6.83 2.24
C SER A 350 3.88 -6.83 0.72
N LEU A 351 2.65 -6.65 0.28
CA LEU A 351 2.24 -6.91 -1.10
C LEU A 351 2.31 -5.65 -1.96
N ASN A 352 2.87 -5.79 -3.16
CA ASN A 352 2.91 -4.76 -4.19
C ASN A 352 1.93 -5.07 -5.34
N SER A 353 0.68 -5.40 -5.03
CA SER A 353 -0.35 -5.66 -6.04
C SER A 353 -0.59 -4.45 -6.95
N ILE A 354 -1.18 -4.70 -8.13
CA ILE A 354 -1.64 -3.61 -9.01
C ILE A 354 -2.61 -2.72 -8.23
N MET A 355 -2.32 -1.42 -8.17
CA MET A 355 -3.15 -0.43 -7.50
C MET A 355 -3.46 0.72 -8.45
N VAL A 356 -4.74 1.05 -8.61
CA VAL A 356 -5.19 2.14 -9.48
C VAL A 356 -5.54 3.37 -8.66
N ASP A 357 -6.56 3.29 -7.79
CA ASP A 357 -6.95 4.42 -6.93
C ASP A 357 -6.31 4.39 -5.53
N ALA A 358 -6.00 3.20 -5.03
CA ALA A 358 -5.42 2.94 -3.72
C ALA A 358 -6.28 3.43 -2.52
N THR A 359 -7.59 3.57 -2.71
CA THR A 359 -8.56 4.00 -1.67
C THR A 359 -9.56 2.90 -1.31
N GLY A 360 -9.42 1.70 -1.87
CA GLY A 360 -10.32 0.57 -1.65
C GLY A 360 -11.54 0.53 -2.57
N MET A 361 -11.72 1.51 -3.46
CA MET A 361 -12.92 1.64 -4.29
C MET A 361 -12.87 0.78 -5.55
N CYS A 362 -11.74 0.76 -6.27
CA CYS A 362 -11.66 0.14 -7.60
C CYS A 362 -11.48 -1.38 -7.60
N GLY A 363 -11.09 -1.98 -6.47
CA GLY A 363 -10.86 -3.43 -6.35
C GLY A 363 -9.64 -3.96 -7.12
N ALA A 364 -8.84 -3.13 -7.80
CA ALA A 364 -7.68 -3.56 -8.57
C ALA A 364 -6.64 -4.29 -7.72
N CYS A 365 -6.45 -3.87 -6.48
CA CYS A 365 -5.49 -4.43 -5.53
C CYS A 365 -6.02 -5.63 -4.72
N MET A 366 -7.06 -6.29 -5.19
CA MET A 366 -7.70 -7.41 -4.49
C MET A 366 -6.72 -8.57 -4.29
N VAL A 367 -6.68 -9.06 -3.06
CA VAL A 367 -5.92 -10.23 -2.61
C VAL A 367 -6.90 -11.31 -2.13
N PRO A 368 -6.92 -12.49 -2.75
CA PRO A 368 -7.72 -13.60 -2.27
C PRO A 368 -7.08 -14.21 -1.02
N VAL A 369 -7.83 -14.29 0.07
CA VAL A 369 -7.36 -14.90 1.33
C VAL A 369 -8.36 -15.97 1.79
N MET A 370 -7.84 -17.00 2.48
CA MET A 370 -8.64 -18.07 3.05
C MET A 370 -8.82 -17.83 4.55
N ILE A 371 -10.06 -17.60 5.00
CA ILE A 371 -10.43 -17.40 6.40
C ILE A 371 -11.54 -18.42 6.72
N ASP A 372 -11.32 -19.26 7.71
CA ASP A 372 -12.27 -20.31 8.15
C ASP A 372 -12.78 -21.18 6.99
N GLY A 373 -11.88 -21.54 6.08
CA GLY A 373 -12.19 -22.37 4.91
C GLY A 373 -12.95 -21.67 3.80
N LYS A 374 -13.23 -20.37 3.94
CA LYS A 374 -13.91 -19.55 2.93
C LYS A 374 -12.94 -18.57 2.29
N MET A 375 -13.10 -18.35 0.99
CA MET A 375 -12.35 -17.32 0.29
C MET A 375 -12.97 -15.95 0.57
N VAL A 376 -12.14 -15.06 1.09
CA VAL A 376 -12.47 -13.65 1.36
C VAL A 376 -11.60 -12.75 0.48
N ARG A 377 -12.11 -11.62 0.08
CA ARG A 377 -11.37 -10.61 -0.69
C ARG A 377 -10.86 -9.53 0.25
N LYS A 378 -9.54 -9.34 0.27
CA LYS A 378 -8.88 -8.21 0.93
C LYS A 378 -8.34 -7.26 -0.13
N HIS A 379 -8.18 -5.99 0.22
CA HIS A 379 -7.62 -4.98 -0.67
C HIS A 379 -6.28 -4.51 -0.10
N ALA A 380 -5.18 -4.78 -0.82
CA ALA A 380 -3.84 -4.43 -0.33
C ALA A 380 -3.68 -2.95 0.00
N CYS A 381 -4.44 -2.06 -0.62
CA CYS A 381 -4.35 -0.62 -0.39
C CYS A 381 -5.00 -0.13 0.91
N VAL A 382 -5.98 -0.85 1.47
CA VAL A 382 -6.72 -0.43 2.68
C VAL A 382 -6.72 -1.48 3.78
N ASP A 383 -6.67 -2.78 3.47
CA ASP A 383 -6.50 -3.86 4.45
C ASP A 383 -5.03 -4.18 4.72
N GLY A 384 -4.11 -3.68 3.86
CA GLY A 384 -2.68 -3.93 3.87
C GLY A 384 -1.85 -2.64 3.79
N PRO A 385 -0.66 -2.66 3.17
CA PRO A 385 -0.13 -3.71 2.26
C PRO A 385 0.34 -5.00 2.93
N GLU A 386 0.48 -5.02 4.23
CA GLU A 386 0.95 -6.16 5.01
C GLU A 386 -0.23 -7.09 5.36
N LEU A 387 -0.16 -8.35 4.90
CA LEU A 387 -1.13 -9.38 5.21
C LEU A 387 -0.44 -10.64 5.75
N ASN A 388 -1.18 -11.42 6.54
CA ASN A 388 -0.72 -12.75 6.94
C ASN A 388 -0.49 -13.62 5.70
N ALA A 389 0.77 -13.98 5.44
CA ALA A 389 1.18 -14.69 4.25
C ALA A 389 0.58 -16.12 4.14
N HIS A 390 0.27 -16.74 5.29
CA HIS A 390 -0.25 -18.11 5.36
C HIS A 390 -1.72 -18.25 4.94
N ILE A 391 -2.47 -17.14 4.93
CA ILE A 391 -3.88 -17.16 4.51
C ILE A 391 -4.07 -16.71 3.06
N ILE A 392 -3.03 -16.19 2.40
CA ILE A 392 -3.11 -15.77 1.00
C ILE A 392 -3.25 -17.01 0.10
N ASP A 393 -4.25 -16.98 -0.79
CA ASP A 393 -4.36 -17.94 -1.90
C ASP A 393 -3.39 -17.51 -3.01
N TRP A 394 -2.13 -17.94 -2.88
CA TRP A 394 -1.05 -17.59 -3.79
C TRP A 394 -1.29 -18.06 -5.22
N ASP A 395 -2.01 -19.17 -5.42
CA ASP A 395 -2.30 -19.71 -6.75
C ASP A 395 -3.28 -18.81 -7.52
N LYS A 396 -4.20 -18.16 -6.81
CA LYS A 396 -5.12 -17.17 -7.40
C LYS A 396 -4.53 -15.75 -7.42
N PHE A 397 -3.60 -15.45 -6.54
CA PHE A 397 -2.99 -14.11 -6.46
C PHE A 397 -1.92 -13.89 -7.52
N LEU A 398 -1.01 -14.85 -7.73
CA LEU A 398 0.13 -14.70 -8.64
C LEU A 398 -0.24 -14.41 -10.10
N PRO A 399 -1.26 -15.05 -10.71
CA PRO A 399 -1.63 -14.76 -12.11
C PRO A 399 -2.02 -13.30 -12.35
N ARG A 400 -2.46 -12.57 -11.32
CA ARG A 400 -2.84 -11.16 -11.44
C ARG A 400 -1.68 -10.25 -11.83
N PHE A 401 -0.44 -10.61 -11.49
CA PHE A 401 0.76 -9.86 -11.88
C PHE A 401 1.09 -9.94 -13.37
N GLN A 402 0.53 -10.92 -14.07
CA GLN A 402 0.77 -11.14 -15.50
C GLN A 402 -0.35 -10.54 -16.37
N GLN A 403 -1.40 -10.04 -15.75
CA GLN A 403 -2.64 -9.61 -16.43
C GLN A 403 -2.43 -8.56 -17.52
N PHE A 404 -1.43 -7.67 -17.38
CA PHE A 404 -1.17 -6.56 -18.29
C PHE A 404 0.21 -6.62 -18.95
N THR A 405 0.86 -7.76 -18.96
CA THR A 405 2.24 -7.90 -19.48
C THR A 405 2.35 -7.49 -20.96
N THR A 406 1.37 -7.86 -21.80
CA THR A 406 1.35 -7.50 -23.22
C THR A 406 1.18 -6.00 -23.42
N GLN A 407 0.21 -5.39 -22.74
CA GLN A 407 -0.06 -3.95 -22.81
C GLN A 407 1.14 -3.13 -22.30
N GLU A 408 1.79 -3.60 -21.25
CA GLU A 408 3.00 -2.97 -20.72
C GLU A 408 4.15 -2.99 -21.72
N GLN A 409 4.33 -4.12 -22.40
CA GLN A 409 5.35 -4.26 -23.45
C GLN A 409 5.07 -3.33 -24.64
N GLU A 410 3.83 -3.31 -25.12
CA GLU A 410 3.42 -2.41 -26.20
C GLU A 410 3.62 -0.94 -25.82
N ASN A 411 3.34 -0.59 -24.57
CA ASN A 411 3.49 0.76 -24.04
C ASN A 411 4.96 1.19 -23.99
N LYS A 412 5.88 0.29 -23.60
CA LYS A 412 7.33 0.55 -23.64
C LYS A 412 7.82 0.84 -25.05
N VAL A 413 7.43 0.02 -26.02
CA VAL A 413 7.76 0.24 -27.44
C VAL A 413 7.21 1.59 -27.92
N ARG A 414 5.93 1.88 -27.65
CA ARG A 414 5.29 3.14 -28.06
C ARG A 414 6.01 4.38 -27.53
N HIS A 415 6.59 4.29 -26.35
CA HIS A 415 7.31 5.39 -25.72
C HIS A 415 8.82 5.37 -25.93
N GLY A 416 9.34 4.47 -26.77
CA GLY A 416 10.77 4.37 -27.09
C GLY A 416 11.65 4.06 -25.86
N LEU A 417 11.12 3.25 -24.93
CA LEU A 417 11.82 2.86 -23.71
C LEU A 417 12.60 1.54 -23.86
N ILE A 418 12.28 0.80 -24.93
CA ILE A 418 12.96 -0.44 -25.37
C ILE A 418 12.88 -0.52 -26.90
#